data_6e56880e04f0510ce4a1503a45d85334
#
_entry.id   6e56880e04f0510ce4a1503a45d85334
#
_cell.length_a   1.000
_cell.length_b   1.000
_cell.length_c   1.000
_cell.angle_alpha   90.00
_cell.angle_beta   90.00
_cell.angle_gamma   90.00
#
_symmetry.space_group_name_H-M   'P 1'
#
loop_
_entity.id
_entity.type
_entity.pdbx_description
1 polymer ?
#
loop_
_entity_poly.entity_id
_entity_poly.type
_entity_poly.pdbx_seq_one_letter_code
_entity_poly.pdbx_strand_id
1 'polypeptide(L)'
;MSPSIEEPRVTAADTDIEKVGPATTTTDTPEAKDEEESDREEEEEEVYPPWNRVAIIMTAVYCTMFIVALSIICGTAPNSVAFIIGRAVAGLGSAGIFSGVINIMIITIPLHKRPMFQGIFGAVFGIASVAGPLVGGAFTTKLTWRWCFYINLPIGGLVAVIILFVLQAPPSKNKDSLREQARKLDPLGTSVFLPGIVCLLLALQWGGAEYHWQNARIIVLFILAGILLGVFIFIQFKSGDNATVPIRIVNQRSILSGMYFSFVTPGSMMVIIYFLPIWFQAIKGVSAVTSGIHTLPLVMSLVMASIIAGGITAKTGYYTGQIIACSIVISVGTGLLTTLKVDTPSPKWIAYQFLYGFGLGLGMQQAGMAAQTCLAKKDVMIGVSLMFFMQGIGGSIFVSVGQTVFTQSLISKLSKVADISVPPAIIVKTGATELRNIVPPQYMHLVLIAYNAALSDVFKVGVACAVAGIIAGLTMEWKSVKALKEESMRKEAEKKRRAEERQNANDLGTDAETERTVVVTPPQTAVAKENNLPVKEG
;
A
#
# COMPACT_ATOMS: atom_id res chain seq x y z
N MET A 1 23.29 44.40 46.79
CA MET A 1 24.45 45.00 46.08
C MET A 1 24.13 44.96 44.60
N SER A 2 23.57 46.07 44.12
CA SER A 2 23.50 46.39 42.68
C SER A 2 24.73 47.18 42.29
N PRO A 3 25.13 47.18 41.04
CA PRO A 3 25.24 48.44 40.29
C PRO A 3 24.57 48.33 38.90
N SER A 4 23.73 49.23 38.58
CA SER A 4 23.84 50.63 38.01
C SER A 4 24.18 50.63 36.50
N ILE A 5 23.19 51.01 35.78
CA ILE A 5 22.92 51.64 34.49
C ILE A 5 24.02 52.61 34.04
N GLU A 6 24.44 52.54 32.77
CA GLU A 6 25.02 53.65 32.01
C GLU A 6 24.48 53.71 30.60
N GLU A 7 23.74 54.76 30.28
CA GLU A 7 23.43 55.25 28.95
C GLU A 7 24.62 56.09 28.40
N PRO A 8 24.84 56.12 27.08
CA PRO A 8 25.52 57.26 26.48
C PRO A 8 24.67 58.09 25.53
N ARG A 9 24.77 59.34 25.80
CA ARG A 9 24.37 60.60 25.21
C ARG A 9 24.31 60.64 23.65
N VAL A 10 23.26 61.31 23.27
CA VAL A 10 23.02 61.94 21.95
C VAL A 10 23.98 63.13 21.73
N THR A 11 24.60 63.20 20.55
CA THR A 11 25.13 64.46 19.97
C THR A 11 24.50 64.70 18.61
N ALA A 12 23.86 65.85 18.47
CA ALA A 12 23.29 66.38 17.24
C ALA A 12 24.39 67.03 16.40
N ALA A 13 24.32 66.86 15.09
CA ALA A 13 24.88 67.79 14.11
C ALA A 13 24.18 67.61 12.74
N ASP A 14 23.43 68.67 12.41
CA ASP A 14 23.19 69.35 11.13
C ASP A 14 22.88 68.62 9.83
N THR A 15 21.67 68.85 9.42
CA THR A 15 21.13 69.34 8.11
C THR A 15 22.00 69.14 6.85
N ASP A 16 21.41 68.31 5.92
CA ASP A 16 21.24 68.77 4.53
C ASP A 16 20.02 68.06 3.88
N ILE A 17 19.12 68.88 3.36
CA ILE A 17 17.87 68.46 2.70
C ILE A 17 18.19 68.34 1.20
N GLU A 18 18.26 67.10 0.70
CA GLU A 18 18.21 66.86 -0.74
C GLU A 18 16.96 66.06 -1.10
N LYS A 19 16.10 66.66 -1.89
CA LYS A 19 14.85 66.11 -2.40
C LYS A 19 15.17 65.02 -3.42
N VAL A 20 14.94 63.74 -3.06
CA VAL A 20 14.83 62.63 -4.02
C VAL A 20 13.43 62.07 -3.94
N GLY A 21 12.75 62.02 -5.08
CA GLY A 21 11.38 61.49 -5.23
C GLY A 21 11.26 59.99 -4.91
N PRO A 22 10.06 59.45 -4.74
CA PRO A 22 9.88 58.06 -4.31
C PRO A 22 10.24 57.08 -5.41
N ALA A 23 11.38 56.40 -5.26
CA ALA A 23 11.71 55.20 -6.01
C ALA A 23 10.90 54.05 -5.40
N THR A 24 9.94 53.50 -6.16
CA THR A 24 9.21 52.28 -5.86
C THR A 24 10.20 51.11 -6.02
N THR A 25 10.82 50.72 -4.93
CA THR A 25 11.62 49.50 -4.87
C THR A 25 10.66 48.33 -4.63
N THR A 26 10.23 47.69 -5.71
CA THR A 26 9.67 46.32 -5.64
C THR A 26 10.83 45.41 -5.29
N THR A 27 10.94 45.05 -4.01
CA THR A 27 11.77 43.93 -3.55
C THR A 27 11.11 42.63 -4.00
N ASP A 28 11.44 42.21 -5.24
CA ASP A 28 11.23 40.83 -5.70
C ASP A 28 12.17 39.92 -4.90
N THR A 29 11.72 39.44 -3.75
CA THR A 29 12.42 38.37 -3.03
C THR A 29 12.18 37.04 -3.79
N PRO A 30 13.21 36.22 -4.03
CA PRO A 30 13.06 34.93 -4.71
C PRO A 30 12.05 34.01 -4.05
N GLU A 31 11.90 34.10 -2.72
CA GLU A 31 10.92 33.31 -1.95
C GLU A 31 9.45 33.59 -2.33
N ALA A 32 9.10 34.84 -2.71
CA ALA A 32 7.75 35.16 -3.12
C ALA A 32 7.39 34.60 -4.51
N LYS A 33 8.38 34.45 -5.40
CA LYS A 33 8.18 33.81 -6.73
C LYS A 33 8.05 32.29 -6.62
N ASP A 34 8.83 31.67 -5.74
CA ASP A 34 8.76 30.23 -5.51
C ASP A 34 7.44 29.84 -4.81
N GLU A 35 6.90 30.69 -3.94
CA GLU A 35 5.57 30.49 -3.33
C GLU A 35 4.43 30.72 -4.36
N GLU A 36 4.52 31.73 -5.24
CA GLU A 36 3.51 31.96 -6.29
C GLU A 36 3.54 30.86 -7.38
N GLU A 37 4.70 30.32 -7.71
CA GLU A 37 4.84 29.22 -8.68
C GLU A 37 4.38 27.89 -8.08
N SER A 38 4.66 27.64 -6.79
CA SER A 38 4.11 26.53 -6.02
C SER A 38 2.59 26.63 -5.88
N ASP A 39 2.04 27.82 -5.65
CA ASP A 39 0.62 28.07 -5.53
C ASP A 39 -0.11 27.95 -6.88
N ARG A 40 0.49 28.33 -8.01
CA ARG A 40 -0.09 28.12 -9.35
C ARG A 40 -0.14 26.66 -9.77
N GLU A 41 0.82 25.83 -9.33
CA GLU A 41 0.78 24.38 -9.59
C GLU A 41 -0.32 23.65 -8.81
N GLU A 42 -0.85 24.23 -7.72
CA GLU A 42 -1.97 23.68 -6.95
C GLU A 42 -3.37 24.08 -7.47
N GLU A 43 -3.47 25.09 -8.37
CA GLU A 43 -4.74 25.66 -8.84
C GLU A 43 -5.42 24.89 -9.99
N GLU A 44 -4.86 23.82 -10.54
CA GLU A 44 -5.61 22.98 -11.47
C GLU A 44 -6.75 22.27 -10.72
N GLU A 45 -7.99 22.73 -10.91
CA GLU A 45 -9.21 22.02 -10.51
C GLU A 45 -9.06 20.55 -10.97
N GLU A 46 -8.98 19.60 -10.01
CA GLU A 46 -8.95 18.16 -10.33
C GLU A 46 -10.28 17.78 -10.97
N VAL A 47 -10.36 17.86 -12.30
CA VAL A 47 -11.53 17.42 -13.06
C VAL A 47 -11.62 15.90 -13.01
N TYR A 48 -12.41 15.40 -12.06
CA TYR A 48 -12.68 13.98 -11.97
C TYR A 48 -13.55 13.50 -13.12
N PRO A 49 -13.21 12.37 -13.77
CA PRO A 49 -14.01 11.84 -14.85
C PRO A 49 -15.43 11.45 -14.37
N PRO A 50 -16.45 11.47 -15.26
CA PRO A 50 -17.82 11.16 -14.90
C PRO A 50 -17.95 9.73 -14.34
N TRP A 51 -18.91 9.53 -13.42
CA TRP A 51 -19.09 8.30 -12.65
C TRP A 51 -19.13 7.00 -13.48
N ASN A 52 -19.76 7.01 -14.64
CA ASN A 52 -19.80 5.86 -15.54
C ASN A 52 -18.39 5.44 -16.01
N ARG A 53 -17.51 6.39 -16.36
CA ARG A 53 -16.11 6.10 -16.70
C ARG A 53 -15.34 5.56 -15.51
N VAL A 54 -15.52 6.17 -14.32
CA VAL A 54 -14.90 5.69 -13.07
C VAL A 54 -15.31 4.24 -12.81
N ALA A 55 -16.61 3.91 -12.94
CA ALA A 55 -17.10 2.56 -12.71
C ALA A 55 -16.48 1.54 -13.69
N ILE A 56 -16.36 1.87 -14.97
CA ILE A 56 -15.74 0.99 -15.97
C ILE A 56 -14.25 0.79 -15.68
N ILE A 57 -13.51 1.87 -15.40
CA ILE A 57 -12.07 1.81 -15.08
C ILE A 57 -11.86 0.95 -13.82
N MET A 58 -12.64 1.19 -12.77
CA MET A 58 -12.51 0.44 -11.53
C MET A 58 -12.89 -1.04 -11.70
N THR A 59 -13.89 -1.34 -12.53
CA THR A 59 -14.23 -2.73 -12.88
C THR A 59 -13.05 -3.40 -13.59
N ALA A 60 -12.45 -2.75 -14.59
CA ALA A 60 -11.28 -3.28 -15.29
C ALA A 60 -10.09 -3.50 -14.35
N VAL A 61 -9.85 -2.54 -13.44
CA VAL A 61 -8.81 -2.62 -12.42
C VAL A 61 -9.06 -3.80 -11.47
N TYR A 62 -10.31 -3.99 -10.99
CA TYR A 62 -10.64 -5.11 -10.10
C TYR A 62 -10.53 -6.46 -10.80
N CYS A 63 -10.92 -6.55 -12.08
CA CYS A 63 -10.67 -7.76 -12.88
C CYS A 63 -9.19 -8.07 -13.04
N THR A 64 -8.34 -7.03 -13.18
CA THR A 64 -6.88 -7.22 -13.23
C THR A 64 -6.34 -7.78 -11.92
N MET A 65 -6.89 -7.37 -10.77
CA MET A 65 -6.55 -7.92 -9.46
C MET A 65 -6.81 -9.43 -9.35
N PHE A 66 -7.92 -9.90 -9.95
CA PHE A 66 -8.22 -11.34 -9.99
C PHE A 66 -7.13 -12.14 -10.71
N ILE A 67 -6.50 -11.53 -11.74
CA ILE A 67 -5.43 -12.16 -12.52
C ILE A 67 -4.14 -12.31 -11.72
N VAL A 68 -3.89 -11.42 -10.73
CA VAL A 68 -2.70 -11.47 -9.88
C VAL A 68 -2.59 -12.77 -9.09
N ALA A 69 -3.73 -13.38 -8.71
CA ALA A 69 -3.74 -14.65 -7.99
C ALA A 69 -3.16 -15.81 -8.82
N LEU A 70 -3.10 -15.66 -10.14
CA LEU A 70 -2.60 -16.65 -11.09
C LEU A 70 -1.60 -16.00 -12.06
N SER A 71 -0.46 -16.57 -12.24
CA SER A 71 0.61 -15.97 -13.07
C SER A 71 0.77 -16.64 -14.43
N ILE A 72 0.85 -15.84 -15.48
CA ILE A 72 0.87 -16.32 -16.88
C ILE A 72 2.20 -16.99 -17.26
N ILE A 73 3.32 -16.37 -16.89
CA ILE A 73 4.66 -16.77 -17.38
C ILE A 73 5.03 -18.19 -16.93
N CYS A 74 4.52 -18.62 -15.78
CA CYS A 74 4.81 -19.92 -15.23
C CYS A 74 4.19 -21.08 -16.03
N GLY A 75 3.11 -20.84 -16.78
CA GLY A 75 2.41 -21.89 -17.53
C GLY A 75 3.23 -22.49 -18.66
N THR A 76 4.19 -21.73 -19.21
CA THR A 76 5.04 -22.17 -20.32
C THR A 76 6.38 -22.75 -19.84
N ALA A 77 6.66 -22.79 -18.55
CA ALA A 77 7.95 -23.22 -18.03
C ALA A 77 8.26 -24.69 -18.38
N PRO A 78 9.40 -24.98 -19.03
CA PRO A 78 9.79 -26.35 -19.41
C PRO A 78 10.44 -27.11 -18.25
N ASN A 79 11.02 -26.44 -17.27
CA ASN A 79 11.70 -27.01 -16.13
C ASN A 79 11.54 -26.14 -14.87
N SER A 80 11.98 -26.64 -13.71
CA SER A 80 11.88 -25.97 -12.43
C SER A 80 12.62 -24.63 -12.38
N VAL A 81 13.77 -24.50 -13.03
CA VAL A 81 14.55 -23.25 -13.06
C VAL A 81 13.79 -22.18 -13.84
N ALA A 82 13.28 -22.52 -15.03
CA ALA A 82 12.45 -21.61 -15.82
C ALA A 82 11.18 -21.20 -15.05
N PHE A 83 10.58 -22.13 -14.29
CA PHE A 83 9.44 -21.85 -13.44
C PHE A 83 9.77 -20.84 -12.33
N ILE A 84 10.90 -20.99 -11.63
CA ILE A 84 11.37 -20.07 -10.59
C ILE A 84 11.57 -18.67 -11.17
N ILE A 85 12.25 -18.55 -12.32
CA ILE A 85 12.45 -17.28 -13.02
C ILE A 85 11.10 -16.69 -13.44
N GLY A 86 10.21 -17.51 -14.00
CA GLY A 86 8.84 -17.10 -14.35
C GLY A 86 8.07 -16.56 -13.14
N ARG A 87 8.19 -17.17 -11.97
CA ARG A 87 7.59 -16.70 -10.72
C ARG A 87 8.15 -15.34 -10.27
N ALA A 88 9.47 -15.12 -10.42
CA ALA A 88 10.10 -13.85 -10.11
C ALA A 88 9.58 -12.72 -11.02
N VAL A 89 9.53 -12.96 -12.33
CA VAL A 89 8.99 -11.98 -13.31
C VAL A 89 7.49 -11.72 -13.07
N ALA A 90 6.72 -12.76 -12.76
CA ALA A 90 5.31 -12.62 -12.41
C ALA A 90 5.10 -11.82 -11.13
N GLY A 91 5.98 -11.96 -10.14
CA GLY A 91 5.99 -11.15 -8.92
C GLY A 91 6.22 -9.66 -9.21
N LEU A 92 7.17 -9.35 -10.09
CA LEU A 92 7.42 -7.97 -10.55
C LEU A 92 6.19 -7.38 -11.26
N GLY A 93 5.56 -8.15 -12.17
CA GLY A 93 4.32 -7.75 -12.83
C GLY A 93 3.16 -7.51 -11.86
N SER A 94 3.01 -8.40 -10.88
CA SER A 94 2.00 -8.25 -9.82
C SER A 94 2.19 -6.95 -9.01
N ALA A 95 3.43 -6.63 -8.62
CA ALA A 95 3.74 -5.40 -7.90
C ALA A 95 3.34 -4.16 -8.73
N GLY A 96 3.63 -4.17 -10.05
CA GLY A 96 3.22 -3.11 -10.98
C GLY A 96 1.70 -2.97 -11.07
N ILE A 97 0.95 -4.07 -11.12
CA ILE A 97 -0.52 -4.05 -11.16
C ILE A 97 -1.08 -3.48 -9.85
N PHE A 98 -0.61 -3.94 -8.68
CA PHE A 98 -1.07 -3.43 -7.39
C PHE A 98 -0.82 -1.92 -7.25
N SER A 99 0.39 -1.46 -7.59
CA SER A 99 0.75 -0.05 -7.56
C SER A 99 -0.09 0.77 -8.57
N GLY A 100 -0.28 0.24 -9.80
CA GLY A 100 -1.08 0.87 -10.85
C GLY A 100 -2.55 1.03 -10.47
N VAL A 101 -3.15 0.00 -9.84
CA VAL A 101 -4.54 0.03 -9.35
C VAL A 101 -4.75 1.19 -8.36
N ILE A 102 -3.87 1.30 -7.38
CA ILE A 102 -3.98 2.35 -6.37
C ILE A 102 -3.75 3.73 -6.99
N ASN A 103 -2.80 3.83 -7.93
CA ASN A 103 -2.52 5.08 -8.62
C ASN A 103 -3.74 5.56 -9.44
N ILE A 104 -4.36 4.67 -10.22
CA ILE A 104 -5.59 4.96 -10.96
C ILE A 104 -6.70 5.39 -9.97
N MET A 105 -6.85 4.70 -8.84
CA MET A 105 -7.83 5.06 -7.82
C MET A 105 -7.57 6.46 -7.22
N ILE A 106 -6.31 6.83 -6.99
CA ILE A 106 -5.95 8.16 -6.46
C ILE A 106 -6.28 9.26 -7.49
N ILE A 107 -6.02 9.03 -8.77
CA ILE A 107 -6.27 10.00 -9.84
C ILE A 107 -7.77 10.13 -10.16
N THR A 108 -8.52 9.01 -10.12
CA THR A 108 -9.92 9.00 -10.59
C THR A 108 -10.96 9.21 -9.50
N ILE A 109 -10.62 8.98 -8.22
CA ILE A 109 -11.60 8.97 -7.13
C ILE A 109 -11.23 9.99 -6.06
N PRO A 110 -12.15 10.93 -5.71
CA PRO A 110 -11.95 11.88 -4.63
C PRO A 110 -11.70 11.17 -3.29
N LEU A 111 -10.84 11.73 -2.44
CA LEU A 111 -10.36 11.13 -1.19
C LEU A 111 -11.50 10.59 -0.30
N HIS A 112 -12.61 11.30 -0.19
CA HIS A 112 -13.75 10.91 0.67
C HIS A 112 -14.52 9.68 0.18
N LYS A 113 -14.42 9.33 -1.12
CA LYS A 113 -15.05 8.13 -1.71
C LYS A 113 -14.11 6.93 -1.76
N ARG A 114 -12.79 7.13 -1.65
CA ARG A 114 -11.77 6.07 -1.71
C ARG A 114 -11.98 4.95 -0.69
N PRO A 115 -12.43 5.20 0.57
CA PRO A 115 -12.64 4.11 1.53
C PRO A 115 -13.62 3.04 1.04
N MET A 116 -14.71 3.44 0.36
CA MET A 116 -15.68 2.52 -0.20
C MET A 116 -15.05 1.63 -1.29
N PHE A 117 -14.27 2.22 -2.20
CA PHE A 117 -13.58 1.47 -3.26
C PHE A 117 -12.48 0.57 -2.71
N GLN A 118 -11.78 0.99 -1.65
CA GLN A 118 -10.84 0.12 -0.96
C GLN A 118 -11.51 -1.07 -0.28
N GLY A 119 -12.71 -0.91 0.26
CA GLY A 119 -13.51 -2.01 0.76
C GLY A 119 -13.84 -3.03 -0.33
N ILE A 120 -14.26 -2.56 -1.51
CA ILE A 120 -14.52 -3.42 -2.68
C ILE A 120 -13.21 -4.11 -3.15
N PHE A 121 -12.09 -3.39 -3.16
CA PHE A 121 -10.78 -3.94 -3.49
C PHE A 121 -10.40 -5.09 -2.55
N GLY A 122 -10.58 -4.93 -1.23
CA GLY A 122 -10.39 -5.99 -0.26
C GLY A 122 -11.32 -7.18 -0.48
N ALA A 123 -12.57 -6.94 -0.86
CA ALA A 123 -13.53 -7.99 -1.19
C ALA A 123 -13.11 -8.81 -2.42
N VAL A 124 -12.68 -8.15 -3.50
CA VAL A 124 -12.16 -8.82 -4.71
C VAL A 124 -10.92 -9.65 -4.39
N PHE A 125 -10.00 -9.11 -3.59
CA PHE A 125 -8.81 -9.84 -3.14
C PHE A 125 -9.19 -11.09 -2.33
N GLY A 126 -10.18 -10.98 -1.44
CA GLY A 126 -10.70 -12.10 -0.66
C GLY A 126 -11.28 -13.18 -1.57
N ILE A 127 -12.15 -12.83 -2.52
CA ILE A 127 -12.73 -13.78 -3.48
C ILE A 127 -11.64 -14.48 -4.28
N ALA A 128 -10.65 -13.73 -4.78
CA ALA A 128 -9.55 -14.27 -5.58
C ALA A 128 -8.69 -15.27 -4.77
N SER A 129 -8.49 -15.02 -3.48
CA SER A 129 -7.71 -15.89 -2.59
C SER A 129 -8.32 -17.29 -2.42
N VAL A 130 -9.63 -17.44 -2.60
CA VAL A 130 -10.31 -18.75 -2.56
C VAL A 130 -10.55 -19.32 -3.94
N ALA A 131 -10.95 -18.49 -4.89
CA ALA A 131 -11.14 -18.94 -6.27
C ALA A 131 -9.85 -19.56 -6.84
N GLY A 132 -8.68 -18.99 -6.47
CA GLY A 132 -7.37 -19.50 -6.89
C GLY A 132 -7.15 -20.99 -6.57
N PRO A 133 -7.14 -21.41 -5.30
CA PRO A 133 -6.99 -22.81 -4.93
C PRO A 133 -8.09 -23.73 -5.48
N LEU A 134 -9.35 -23.27 -5.56
CA LEU A 134 -10.46 -24.07 -6.10
C LEU A 134 -10.28 -24.35 -7.60
N VAL A 135 -10.06 -23.29 -8.39
CA VAL A 135 -9.83 -23.38 -9.83
C VAL A 135 -8.52 -24.12 -10.11
N GLY A 136 -7.47 -23.82 -9.34
CA GLY A 136 -6.19 -24.49 -9.43
C GLY A 136 -6.28 -25.98 -9.14
N GLY A 137 -7.00 -26.38 -8.09
CA GLY A 137 -7.25 -27.78 -7.76
C GLY A 137 -8.06 -28.52 -8.85
N ALA A 138 -9.07 -27.86 -9.42
CA ALA A 138 -9.84 -28.42 -10.54
C ALA A 138 -8.97 -28.62 -11.80
N PHE A 139 -8.14 -27.64 -12.16
CA PHE A 139 -7.27 -27.74 -13.32
C PHE A 139 -6.17 -28.79 -13.16
N THR A 140 -5.55 -28.85 -11.98
CA THR A 140 -4.50 -29.85 -11.70
C THR A 140 -5.05 -31.28 -11.69
N THR A 141 -6.32 -31.47 -11.31
CA THR A 141 -6.96 -32.78 -11.26
C THR A 141 -7.52 -33.22 -12.62
N LYS A 142 -8.15 -32.30 -13.39
CA LYS A 142 -8.87 -32.64 -14.63
C LYS A 142 -8.10 -32.33 -15.91
N LEU A 143 -7.13 -31.42 -15.87
CA LEU A 143 -6.34 -30.98 -17.03
C LEU A 143 -4.84 -31.08 -16.71
N THR A 144 -4.15 -29.95 -16.72
CA THR A 144 -2.75 -29.83 -16.31
C THR A 144 -2.58 -28.59 -15.42
N TRP A 145 -1.59 -28.60 -14.52
CA TRP A 145 -1.28 -27.46 -13.68
C TRP A 145 -0.99 -26.17 -14.46
N ARG A 146 -0.58 -26.28 -15.73
CA ARG A 146 -0.32 -25.14 -16.62
C ARG A 146 -1.55 -24.28 -16.87
N TRP A 147 -2.75 -24.85 -16.86
CA TRP A 147 -4.00 -24.12 -17.05
C TRP A 147 -4.27 -23.12 -15.91
N CYS A 148 -3.71 -23.33 -14.71
CA CYS A 148 -3.77 -22.36 -13.62
C CYS A 148 -3.16 -21.00 -14.02
N PHE A 149 -2.28 -21.01 -15.02
CA PHE A 149 -1.61 -19.82 -15.54
C PHE A 149 -2.24 -19.33 -16.86
N TYR A 150 -2.60 -20.24 -17.76
CA TYR A 150 -3.17 -19.87 -19.07
C TYR A 150 -4.52 -19.16 -18.98
N ILE A 151 -5.32 -19.41 -17.96
CA ILE A 151 -6.60 -18.73 -17.74
C ILE A 151 -6.45 -17.20 -17.64
N ASN A 152 -5.27 -16.73 -17.25
CA ASN A 152 -4.98 -15.31 -17.14
C ASN A 152 -4.85 -14.59 -18.49
N LEU A 153 -4.54 -15.32 -19.58
CA LEU A 153 -4.34 -14.72 -20.89
C LEU A 153 -5.61 -14.05 -21.45
N PRO A 154 -6.76 -14.75 -21.57
CA PRO A 154 -7.96 -14.13 -22.10
C PRO A 154 -8.50 -13.03 -21.17
N ILE A 155 -8.45 -13.24 -19.85
CA ILE A 155 -8.95 -12.27 -18.88
C ILE A 155 -8.04 -11.01 -18.89
N GLY A 156 -6.71 -11.19 -18.83
CA GLY A 156 -5.74 -10.11 -18.85
C GLY A 156 -5.74 -9.34 -20.15
N GLY A 157 -5.87 -10.04 -21.28
CA GLY A 157 -6.00 -9.42 -22.60
C GLY A 157 -7.23 -8.52 -22.70
N LEU A 158 -8.39 -9.01 -22.26
CA LEU A 158 -9.62 -8.21 -22.22
C LEU A 158 -9.48 -6.95 -21.35
N VAL A 159 -8.92 -7.12 -20.15
CA VAL A 159 -8.70 -5.99 -19.22
C VAL A 159 -7.71 -4.98 -19.79
N ALA A 160 -6.62 -5.43 -20.40
CA ALA A 160 -5.64 -4.54 -21.04
C ALA A 160 -6.30 -3.71 -22.16
N VAL A 161 -7.13 -4.33 -23.00
CA VAL A 161 -7.89 -3.62 -24.04
C VAL A 161 -8.81 -2.55 -23.42
N ILE A 162 -9.57 -2.90 -22.38
CA ILE A 162 -10.46 -1.94 -21.71
C ILE A 162 -9.66 -0.76 -21.16
N ILE A 163 -8.53 -1.01 -20.49
CA ILE A 163 -7.68 0.05 -19.91
C ILE A 163 -7.16 0.96 -21.02
N LEU A 164 -6.63 0.42 -22.11
CA LEU A 164 -6.06 1.19 -23.22
C LEU A 164 -7.09 2.12 -23.89
N PHE A 165 -8.34 1.68 -24.04
CA PHE A 165 -9.37 2.48 -24.72
C PHE A 165 -10.15 3.41 -23.78
N VAL A 166 -10.26 3.08 -22.50
CA VAL A 166 -11.12 3.82 -21.55
C VAL A 166 -10.30 4.78 -20.67
N LEU A 167 -9.06 4.41 -20.33
CA LEU A 167 -8.22 5.23 -19.46
C LEU A 167 -7.55 6.35 -20.28
N GLN A 168 -8.02 7.57 -20.09
CA GLN A 168 -7.32 8.78 -20.53
C GLN A 168 -6.45 9.25 -19.35
N ALA A 169 -5.17 8.87 -19.37
CA ALA A 169 -4.23 9.37 -18.39
C ALA A 169 -3.98 10.87 -18.64
N PRO A 170 -3.95 11.71 -17.60
CA PRO A 170 -3.51 13.09 -17.75
C PRO A 170 -2.09 13.12 -18.34
N PRO A 171 -1.77 14.11 -19.19
CA PRO A 171 -0.42 14.21 -19.76
C PRO A 171 0.61 14.27 -18.64
N SER A 172 1.65 13.47 -18.75
CA SER A 172 2.74 13.46 -17.76
C SER A 172 3.44 14.83 -17.78
N LYS A 173 3.36 15.56 -16.68
CA LYS A 173 4.10 16.81 -16.48
C LYS A 173 5.61 16.58 -16.30
N ASN A 174 6.03 15.35 -16.01
CA ASN A 174 7.43 15.01 -15.81
C ASN A 174 8.18 14.97 -17.14
N LYS A 175 9.01 15.99 -17.36
CA LYS A 175 9.99 16.06 -18.46
C LYS A 175 11.32 15.36 -18.12
N ASP A 176 11.34 14.57 -17.05
CA ASP A 176 12.55 13.89 -16.58
C ASP A 176 13.08 12.92 -17.64
N SER A 177 14.37 12.95 -17.89
CA SER A 177 15.07 11.97 -18.71
C SER A 177 14.88 10.56 -18.17
N LEU A 178 14.85 9.53 -19.02
CA LEU A 178 14.79 8.12 -18.60
C LEU A 178 15.89 7.75 -17.60
N ARG A 179 17.05 8.41 -17.68
CA ARG A 179 18.16 8.22 -16.74
C ARG A 179 17.85 8.80 -15.36
N GLU A 180 17.16 9.92 -15.28
CA GLU A 180 16.70 10.52 -14.02
C GLU A 180 15.59 9.71 -13.39
N GLN A 181 14.66 9.24 -14.19
CA GLN A 181 13.61 8.32 -13.74
C GLN A 181 14.21 7.02 -13.18
N ALA A 182 15.20 6.42 -13.87
CA ALA A 182 15.92 5.25 -13.39
C ALA A 182 16.69 5.51 -12.08
N ARG A 183 17.23 6.72 -11.91
CA ARG A 183 17.92 7.13 -10.67
C ARG A 183 16.96 7.27 -9.49
N LYS A 184 15.73 7.71 -9.74
CA LYS A 184 14.66 7.81 -8.73
C LYS A 184 14.15 6.44 -8.26
N LEU A 185 14.43 5.35 -8.99
CA LEU A 185 14.08 3.97 -8.61
C LEU A 185 15.02 3.35 -7.57
N ASP A 186 16.04 4.11 -7.10
CA ASP A 186 17.05 3.61 -6.16
C ASP A 186 17.62 2.22 -6.55
N PRO A 187 18.29 2.11 -7.72
CA PRO A 187 18.77 0.82 -8.20
C PRO A 187 19.83 0.22 -7.28
N LEU A 188 20.58 1.07 -6.56
CA LEU A 188 21.61 0.63 -5.62
C LEU A 188 20.98 0.02 -4.37
N GLY A 189 20.00 0.70 -3.76
CA GLY A 189 19.27 0.16 -2.62
C GLY A 189 18.54 -1.15 -2.97
N THR A 190 17.86 -1.19 -4.10
CA THR A 190 17.13 -2.39 -4.57
C THR A 190 18.06 -3.56 -4.84
N SER A 191 19.24 -3.33 -5.46
CA SER A 191 20.22 -4.39 -5.78
C SER A 191 20.84 -5.04 -4.54
N VAL A 192 20.89 -4.32 -3.41
CA VAL A 192 21.37 -4.85 -2.12
C VAL A 192 20.22 -5.46 -1.32
N PHE A 193 19.06 -4.83 -1.34
CA PHE A 193 17.88 -5.29 -0.60
C PHE A 193 17.38 -6.66 -1.06
N LEU A 194 17.21 -6.86 -2.38
CA LEU A 194 16.66 -8.13 -2.90
C LEU A 194 17.49 -9.35 -2.50
N PRO A 195 18.82 -9.39 -2.71
CA PRO A 195 19.63 -10.52 -2.22
C PRO A 195 19.58 -10.66 -0.70
N GLY A 196 19.52 -9.55 0.07
CA GLY A 196 19.41 -9.59 1.52
C GLY A 196 18.13 -10.30 1.99
N ILE A 197 16.99 -9.97 1.41
CA ILE A 197 15.72 -10.64 1.70
C ILE A 197 15.72 -12.10 1.23
N VAL A 198 16.25 -12.39 0.05
CA VAL A 198 16.36 -13.77 -0.45
C VAL A 198 17.21 -14.62 0.50
N CYS A 199 18.36 -14.13 0.95
CA CYS A 199 19.20 -14.83 1.93
C CYS A 199 18.46 -15.08 3.24
N LEU A 200 17.72 -14.08 3.74
CA LEU A 200 16.91 -14.21 4.96
C LEU A 200 15.83 -15.30 4.80
N LEU A 201 15.08 -15.26 3.72
CA LEU A 201 14.00 -16.23 3.46
C LEU A 201 14.54 -17.65 3.27
N LEU A 202 15.66 -17.81 2.55
CA LEU A 202 16.32 -19.13 2.39
C LEU A 202 16.84 -19.66 3.73
N ALA A 203 17.45 -18.79 4.56
CA ALA A 203 17.91 -19.19 5.88
C ALA A 203 16.77 -19.70 6.76
N LEU A 204 15.63 -18.98 6.75
CA LEU A 204 14.43 -19.36 7.49
C LEU A 204 13.78 -20.65 6.93
N GLN A 205 13.76 -20.84 5.62
CA GLN A 205 13.11 -21.99 4.98
C GLN A 205 13.94 -23.27 5.10
N TRP A 206 15.26 -23.19 4.96
CA TRP A 206 16.15 -24.35 5.05
C TRP A 206 16.54 -24.68 6.48
N GLY A 207 16.56 -23.67 7.38
CA GLY A 207 16.93 -23.84 8.76
C GLY A 207 15.98 -24.74 9.53
N GLY A 208 16.51 -25.82 10.10
CA GLY A 208 15.75 -26.81 10.85
C GLY A 208 14.86 -27.74 10.02
N ALA A 209 14.70 -27.49 8.71
CA ALA A 209 13.96 -28.36 7.80
C ALA A 209 14.91 -29.24 6.99
N GLU A 210 15.84 -28.65 6.28
CA GLU A 210 16.79 -29.34 5.39
C GLU A 210 18.20 -29.38 5.98
N TYR A 211 18.62 -28.31 6.66
CA TYR A 211 19.89 -28.19 7.36
C TYR A 211 19.68 -27.83 8.83
N HIS A 212 20.50 -28.40 9.69
CA HIS A 212 20.48 -28.02 11.11
C HIS A 212 20.83 -26.53 11.28
N TRP A 213 20.27 -25.85 12.28
CA TRP A 213 20.50 -24.42 12.54
C TRP A 213 21.98 -24.04 12.70
N GLN A 214 22.81 -24.98 13.20
CA GLN A 214 24.24 -24.83 13.37
C GLN A 214 25.04 -25.04 12.08
N ASN A 215 24.38 -25.40 10.96
CA ASN A 215 25.06 -25.61 9.69
C ASN A 215 25.65 -24.30 9.17
N ALA A 216 26.90 -24.33 8.74
CA ALA A 216 27.61 -23.16 8.22
C ALA A 216 26.83 -22.44 7.10
N ARG A 217 26.08 -23.16 6.26
CA ARG A 217 25.24 -22.56 5.19
C ARG A 217 24.17 -21.64 5.76
N ILE A 218 23.48 -22.07 6.81
CA ILE A 218 22.41 -21.28 7.46
C ILE A 218 23.01 -20.06 8.15
N ILE A 219 24.12 -20.23 8.88
CA ILE A 219 24.82 -19.14 9.56
C ILE A 219 25.31 -18.10 8.55
N VAL A 220 25.93 -18.53 7.44
CA VAL A 220 26.40 -17.63 6.36
C VAL A 220 25.24 -16.88 5.74
N LEU A 221 24.09 -17.53 5.46
CA LEU A 221 22.92 -16.86 4.92
C LEU A 221 22.36 -15.79 5.88
N PHE A 222 22.32 -16.04 7.19
CA PHE A 222 21.88 -15.03 8.17
C PHE A 222 22.88 -13.88 8.29
N ILE A 223 24.17 -14.15 8.31
CA ILE A 223 25.20 -13.09 8.35
C ILE A 223 25.11 -12.24 7.07
N LEU A 224 25.02 -12.87 5.91
CA LEU A 224 24.93 -12.17 4.63
C LEU A 224 23.63 -11.34 4.56
N ALA A 225 22.50 -11.90 4.98
CA ALA A 225 21.25 -11.15 5.09
C ALA A 225 21.39 -9.94 6.00
N GLY A 226 21.98 -10.11 7.20
CA GLY A 226 22.21 -9.01 8.15
C GLY A 226 23.09 -7.91 7.58
N ILE A 227 24.20 -8.28 6.92
CA ILE A 227 25.10 -7.30 6.29
C ILE A 227 24.38 -6.56 5.15
N LEU A 228 23.73 -7.29 4.23
CA LEU A 228 23.05 -6.67 3.08
C LEU A 228 21.90 -5.76 3.52
N LEU A 229 21.07 -6.19 4.47
CA LEU A 229 20.00 -5.35 5.01
C LEU A 229 20.55 -4.15 5.79
N GLY A 230 21.66 -4.30 6.51
CA GLY A 230 22.35 -3.19 7.16
C GLY A 230 22.89 -2.17 6.16
N VAL A 231 23.51 -2.64 5.07
CA VAL A 231 23.98 -1.78 3.97
C VAL A 231 22.80 -1.10 3.27
N PHE A 232 21.69 -1.81 3.05
CA PHE A 232 20.46 -1.21 2.52
C PHE A 232 19.99 -0.06 3.39
N ILE A 233 19.85 -0.27 4.71
CA ILE A 233 19.44 0.78 5.64
C ILE A 233 20.39 1.98 5.56
N PHE A 234 21.71 1.75 5.53
CA PHE A 234 22.70 2.81 5.38
C PHE A 234 22.53 3.60 4.08
N ILE A 235 22.27 2.91 2.95
CA ILE A 235 22.00 3.55 1.65
C ILE A 235 20.74 4.42 1.75
N GLN A 236 19.65 3.94 2.39
CA GLN A 236 18.43 4.71 2.56
C GLN A 236 18.66 6.01 3.34
N PHE A 237 19.48 5.99 4.39
CA PHE A 237 19.87 7.20 5.12
C PHE A 237 20.65 8.19 4.26
N LYS A 238 21.49 7.71 3.33
CA LYS A 238 22.32 8.55 2.47
C LYS A 238 21.58 9.08 1.25
N SER A 239 20.60 8.34 0.73
CA SER A 239 19.86 8.68 -0.51
C SER A 239 18.78 9.76 -0.31
N GLY A 240 18.40 10.07 0.93
CA GLY A 240 17.45 11.13 1.26
C GLY A 240 16.09 10.95 0.58
N ASP A 241 15.63 11.93 -0.19
CA ASP A 241 14.32 11.89 -0.86
C ASP A 241 14.28 10.94 -2.08
N ASN A 242 15.43 10.53 -2.62
CA ASN A 242 15.52 9.54 -3.71
C ASN A 242 15.61 8.09 -3.18
N ALA A 243 15.48 7.89 -1.88
CA ALA A 243 15.48 6.56 -1.26
C ALA A 243 14.20 5.79 -1.62
N THR A 244 14.29 4.45 -1.73
CA THR A 244 13.10 3.56 -1.81
C THR A 244 12.18 3.74 -0.61
N VAL A 245 12.76 4.03 0.56
CA VAL A 245 12.07 4.25 1.84
C VAL A 245 12.49 5.62 2.41
N PRO A 246 11.91 6.75 1.93
CA PRO A 246 12.31 8.08 2.38
C PRO A 246 12.04 8.27 3.87
N ILE A 247 13.06 8.59 4.63
CA ILE A 247 12.98 8.72 6.11
C ILE A 247 12.00 9.81 6.52
N ARG A 248 11.90 10.90 5.74
CA ARG A 248 10.94 11.98 5.94
C ARG A 248 9.48 11.47 6.00
N ILE A 249 9.14 10.47 5.17
CA ILE A 249 7.83 9.85 5.13
C ILE A 249 7.66 8.88 6.29
N VAL A 250 8.65 8.01 6.51
CA VAL A 250 8.60 6.96 7.55
C VAL A 250 8.55 7.53 8.96
N ASN A 251 9.22 8.67 9.20
CA ASN A 251 9.28 9.29 10.54
C ASN A 251 7.93 9.87 11.00
N GLN A 252 6.92 9.91 10.13
CA GLN A 252 5.57 10.30 10.54
C GLN A 252 4.92 9.16 11.35
N ARG A 253 4.43 9.46 12.53
CA ARG A 253 3.87 8.50 13.50
C ARG A 253 2.81 7.58 12.87
N SER A 254 1.87 8.14 12.12
CA SER A 254 0.81 7.36 11.47
C SER A 254 1.34 6.44 10.36
N ILE A 255 2.38 6.87 9.64
CA ILE A 255 3.01 6.06 8.59
C ILE A 255 3.80 4.90 9.20
N LEU A 256 4.61 5.16 10.22
CA LEU A 256 5.35 4.11 10.94
C LEU A 256 4.41 3.07 11.55
N SER A 257 3.33 3.52 12.20
CA SER A 257 2.29 2.63 12.76
C SER A 257 1.58 1.83 11.65
N GLY A 258 1.28 2.46 10.52
CA GLY A 258 0.68 1.81 9.35
C GLY A 258 1.61 0.76 8.72
N MET A 259 2.90 1.06 8.58
CA MET A 259 3.91 0.10 8.10
C MET A 259 4.04 -1.10 9.05
N TYR A 260 4.08 -0.86 10.36
CA TYR A 260 4.12 -1.92 11.35
C TYR A 260 2.85 -2.80 11.29
N PHE A 261 1.66 -2.18 11.21
CA PHE A 261 0.41 -2.92 11.00
C PHE A 261 0.42 -3.74 9.72
N SER A 262 0.89 -3.13 8.61
CA SER A 262 1.00 -3.79 7.31
C SER A 262 2.05 -4.92 7.28
N PHE A 263 2.95 -4.98 8.24
CA PHE A 263 3.91 -6.06 8.40
C PHE A 263 3.31 -7.24 9.20
N VAL A 264 2.71 -6.96 10.35
CA VAL A 264 2.27 -8.03 11.26
C VAL A 264 0.91 -8.63 10.88
N THR A 265 -0.06 -7.84 10.44
CA THR A 265 -1.42 -8.34 10.13
C THR A 265 -1.44 -9.26 8.91
N PRO A 266 -0.81 -8.92 7.77
CA PRO A 266 -0.64 -9.86 6.66
C PRO A 266 0.23 -11.07 7.02
N GLY A 267 1.16 -10.93 7.95
CA GLY A 267 1.90 -12.05 8.53
C GLY A 267 0.97 -13.08 9.15
N SER A 268 0.06 -12.65 10.05
CA SER A 268 -0.99 -13.51 10.60
C SER A 268 -1.86 -14.12 9.50
N MET A 269 -2.30 -13.30 8.54
CA MET A 269 -3.16 -13.72 7.44
C MET A 269 -2.52 -14.85 6.62
N MET A 270 -1.28 -14.68 6.21
CA MET A 270 -0.58 -15.66 5.38
C MET A 270 -0.34 -16.98 6.13
N VAL A 271 -0.03 -16.92 7.43
CA VAL A 271 0.08 -18.12 8.26
C VAL A 271 -1.24 -18.90 8.26
N ILE A 272 -2.36 -18.24 8.49
CA ILE A 272 -3.66 -18.95 8.55
C ILE A 272 -4.08 -19.43 7.14
N ILE A 273 -3.99 -18.60 6.11
CA ILE A 273 -4.37 -18.98 4.73
C ILE A 273 -3.55 -20.16 4.22
N TYR A 274 -2.27 -20.26 4.61
CA TYR A 274 -1.39 -21.34 4.16
C TYR A 274 -1.60 -22.63 4.96
N PHE A 275 -1.67 -22.56 6.30
CA PHE A 275 -1.68 -23.76 7.15
C PHE A 275 -3.08 -24.30 7.49
N LEU A 276 -4.14 -23.50 7.38
CA LEU A 276 -5.50 -23.98 7.63
C LEU A 276 -5.98 -25.00 6.57
N PRO A 277 -5.72 -24.82 5.26
CA PRO A 277 -5.99 -25.87 4.27
C PRO A 277 -5.21 -27.17 4.54
N ILE A 278 -3.98 -27.07 5.02
CA ILE A 278 -3.18 -28.24 5.42
C ILE A 278 -3.84 -28.98 6.59
N TRP A 279 -4.41 -28.22 7.54
CA TRP A 279 -5.18 -28.82 8.64
C TRP A 279 -6.38 -29.63 8.13
N PHE A 280 -7.14 -29.11 7.18
CA PHE A 280 -8.26 -29.84 6.60
C PHE A 280 -7.81 -31.09 5.84
N GLN A 281 -6.75 -30.99 5.07
CA GLN A 281 -6.23 -32.12 4.30
C GLN A 281 -5.67 -33.22 5.21
N ALA A 282 -4.79 -32.88 6.15
CA ALA A 282 -4.16 -33.85 7.04
C ALA A 282 -5.16 -34.42 8.07
N ILE A 283 -5.86 -33.56 8.81
CA ILE A 283 -6.67 -33.98 9.96
C ILE A 283 -8.04 -34.52 9.51
N LYS A 284 -8.75 -33.79 8.65
CA LYS A 284 -10.05 -34.22 8.15
C LYS A 284 -9.98 -35.18 6.97
N GLY A 285 -8.80 -35.34 6.35
CA GLY A 285 -8.58 -36.26 5.24
C GLY A 285 -9.30 -35.89 3.95
N VAL A 286 -9.61 -34.58 3.78
CA VAL A 286 -10.32 -34.10 2.60
C VAL A 286 -9.36 -33.77 1.46
N SER A 287 -9.87 -33.77 0.23
CA SER A 287 -9.10 -33.37 -0.95
C SER A 287 -8.70 -31.89 -0.89
N ALA A 288 -7.72 -31.49 -1.70
CA ALA A 288 -7.30 -30.09 -1.81
C ALA A 288 -8.48 -29.17 -2.21
N VAL A 289 -9.34 -29.62 -3.14
CA VAL A 289 -10.55 -28.88 -3.54
C VAL A 289 -11.53 -28.71 -2.37
N THR A 290 -11.84 -29.79 -1.68
CA THR A 290 -12.75 -29.76 -0.53
C THR A 290 -12.16 -28.91 0.61
N SER A 291 -10.86 -28.94 0.83
CA SER A 291 -10.16 -28.08 1.77
C SER A 291 -10.35 -26.59 1.42
N GLY A 292 -10.25 -26.24 0.14
CA GLY A 292 -10.57 -24.89 -0.35
C GLY A 292 -12.02 -24.48 -0.06
N ILE A 293 -12.98 -25.40 -0.26
CA ILE A 293 -14.41 -25.16 0.09
C ILE A 293 -14.56 -24.93 1.60
N HIS A 294 -13.86 -25.69 2.42
CA HIS A 294 -13.90 -25.55 3.87
C HIS A 294 -13.28 -24.22 4.38
N THR A 295 -12.51 -23.50 3.56
CA THR A 295 -12.00 -22.16 3.88
C THR A 295 -12.93 -21.02 3.44
N LEU A 296 -14.04 -21.31 2.76
CA LEU A 296 -15.04 -20.31 2.35
C LEU A 296 -15.56 -19.43 3.49
N PRO A 297 -15.86 -19.95 4.72
CA PRO A 297 -16.34 -19.10 5.81
C PRO A 297 -15.42 -17.93 6.15
N LEU A 298 -14.09 -18.17 6.13
CA LEU A 298 -13.08 -17.14 6.35
C LEU A 298 -13.18 -16.04 5.31
N VAL A 299 -13.31 -16.42 4.04
CA VAL A 299 -13.28 -15.48 2.94
C VAL A 299 -14.58 -14.72 2.79
N MET A 300 -15.70 -15.40 2.93
CA MET A 300 -17.02 -14.73 2.87
C MET A 300 -17.13 -13.66 3.96
N SER A 301 -16.66 -13.97 5.17
CA SER A 301 -16.63 -13.00 6.27
C SER A 301 -15.65 -11.85 6.02
N LEU A 302 -14.47 -12.12 5.44
CA LEU A 302 -13.52 -11.10 5.04
C LEU A 302 -14.11 -10.14 4.00
N VAL A 303 -14.76 -10.68 2.96
CA VAL A 303 -15.43 -9.89 1.90
C VAL A 303 -16.50 -8.99 2.51
N MET A 304 -17.39 -9.57 3.31
CA MET A 304 -18.46 -8.83 3.96
C MET A 304 -17.93 -7.73 4.87
N ALA A 305 -16.94 -8.03 5.70
CA ALA A 305 -16.34 -7.08 6.61
C ALA A 305 -15.55 -5.97 5.89
N SER A 306 -14.89 -6.26 4.76
CA SER A 306 -14.18 -5.25 3.95
C SER A 306 -15.14 -4.21 3.38
N ILE A 307 -16.31 -4.64 2.88
CA ILE A 307 -17.35 -3.73 2.39
C ILE A 307 -17.91 -2.87 3.54
N ILE A 308 -18.22 -3.50 4.66
CA ILE A 308 -18.70 -2.81 5.87
C ILE A 308 -17.66 -1.79 6.34
N ALA A 309 -16.38 -2.17 6.40
CA ALA A 309 -15.29 -1.28 6.80
C ALA A 309 -15.15 -0.07 5.89
N GLY A 310 -15.20 -0.28 4.57
CA GLY A 310 -15.21 0.81 3.60
C GLY A 310 -16.37 1.78 3.81
N GLY A 311 -17.58 1.25 4.06
CA GLY A 311 -18.78 2.03 4.36
C GLY A 311 -18.68 2.81 5.69
N ILE A 312 -18.17 2.18 6.74
CA ILE A 312 -17.95 2.84 8.04
C ILE A 312 -16.94 3.98 7.89
N THR A 313 -15.79 3.76 7.24
CA THR A 313 -14.78 4.82 7.01
C THR A 313 -15.34 5.95 6.16
N ALA A 314 -16.10 5.65 5.10
CA ALA A 314 -16.73 6.67 4.26
C ALA A 314 -17.75 7.50 5.06
N LYS A 315 -18.52 6.89 5.98
CA LYS A 315 -19.53 7.56 6.80
C LYS A 315 -18.94 8.33 7.98
N THR A 316 -18.00 7.74 8.70
CA THR A 316 -17.43 8.32 9.94
C THR A 316 -16.20 9.19 9.66
N GLY A 317 -15.44 8.88 8.62
CA GLY A 317 -14.14 9.48 8.32
C GLY A 317 -12.96 8.88 9.08
N TYR A 318 -13.18 8.01 10.08
CA TYR A 318 -12.13 7.47 10.93
C TYR A 318 -11.76 6.04 10.51
N TYR A 319 -10.46 5.76 10.36
CA TYR A 319 -9.89 4.45 10.03
C TYR A 319 -9.19 3.78 11.23
N THR A 320 -8.69 4.57 12.21
CA THR A 320 -7.91 4.06 13.36
C THR A 320 -8.72 3.09 14.22
N GLY A 321 -10.00 3.40 14.50
CA GLY A 321 -10.87 2.52 15.27
C GLY A 321 -11.05 1.13 14.63
N GLN A 322 -11.04 1.06 13.30
CA GLN A 322 -11.14 -0.21 12.57
C GLN A 322 -9.85 -1.03 12.62
N ILE A 323 -8.68 -0.39 12.64
CA ILE A 323 -7.39 -1.05 12.84
C ILE A 323 -7.34 -1.73 14.21
N ILE A 324 -7.81 -1.02 15.25
CA ILE A 324 -7.90 -1.58 16.61
C ILE A 324 -8.89 -2.74 16.65
N ALA A 325 -10.10 -2.55 16.12
CA ALA A 325 -11.12 -3.59 16.07
C ALA A 325 -10.64 -4.83 15.29
N CYS A 326 -9.98 -4.62 14.14
CA CYS A 326 -9.34 -5.68 13.36
C CYS A 326 -8.37 -6.48 14.24
N SER A 327 -7.39 -5.80 14.85
CA SER A 327 -6.35 -6.47 15.64
C SER A 327 -6.91 -7.27 16.82
N ILE A 328 -7.95 -6.76 17.48
CA ILE A 328 -8.61 -7.47 18.57
C ILE A 328 -9.35 -8.71 18.04
N VAL A 329 -10.18 -8.53 17.00
CA VAL A 329 -11.02 -9.61 16.46
C VAL A 329 -10.16 -10.71 15.84
N ILE A 330 -9.10 -10.37 15.07
CA ILE A 330 -8.20 -11.40 14.53
C ILE A 330 -7.41 -12.11 15.63
N SER A 331 -7.05 -11.43 16.73
CA SER A 331 -6.36 -12.07 17.86
C SER A 331 -7.24 -13.13 18.51
N VAL A 332 -8.53 -12.80 18.75
CA VAL A 332 -9.51 -13.75 19.27
C VAL A 332 -9.75 -14.88 18.26
N GLY A 333 -10.00 -14.55 16.99
CA GLY A 333 -10.26 -15.54 15.94
C GLY A 333 -9.10 -16.52 15.77
N THR A 334 -7.85 -16.01 15.70
CA THR A 334 -6.65 -16.85 15.60
C THR A 334 -6.44 -17.67 16.88
N GLY A 335 -6.68 -17.06 18.06
CA GLY A 335 -6.64 -17.76 19.35
C GLY A 335 -7.59 -18.95 19.37
N LEU A 336 -8.81 -18.79 18.88
CA LEU A 336 -9.78 -19.89 18.76
C LEU A 336 -9.30 -20.96 17.76
N LEU A 337 -8.66 -20.59 16.66
CA LEU A 337 -8.08 -21.56 15.71
C LEU A 337 -6.98 -22.42 16.35
N THR A 338 -6.25 -21.92 17.37
CA THR A 338 -5.28 -22.76 18.09
C THR A 338 -5.92 -23.86 18.90
N THR A 339 -7.20 -23.76 19.22
CA THR A 339 -7.94 -24.76 20.00
C THR A 339 -8.55 -25.89 19.17
N LEU A 340 -8.32 -25.89 17.84
CA LEU A 340 -8.78 -26.95 16.95
C LEU A 340 -8.18 -28.31 17.35
N LYS A 341 -9.05 -29.34 17.37
CA LYS A 341 -8.70 -30.72 17.68
C LYS A 341 -9.11 -31.62 16.51
N VAL A 342 -8.60 -32.85 16.50
CA VAL A 342 -8.92 -33.86 15.49
C VAL A 342 -10.44 -34.01 15.34
N ASP A 343 -11.16 -34.02 16.47
CA ASP A 343 -12.62 -34.28 16.54
C ASP A 343 -13.47 -33.00 16.49
N THR A 344 -12.86 -31.82 16.24
CA THR A 344 -13.60 -30.54 16.21
C THR A 344 -14.73 -30.60 15.17
N PRO A 345 -16.00 -30.37 15.59
CA PRO A 345 -17.15 -30.41 14.69
C PRO A 345 -17.21 -29.19 13.77
N SER A 346 -17.93 -29.35 12.64
CA SER A 346 -18.02 -28.31 11.60
C SER A 346 -18.50 -26.94 12.10
N PRO A 347 -19.51 -26.80 12.97
CA PRO A 347 -19.94 -25.48 13.42
C PRO A 347 -18.84 -24.68 14.13
N LYS A 348 -17.94 -25.35 14.86
CA LYS A 348 -16.86 -24.65 15.59
C LYS A 348 -15.80 -24.08 14.66
N TRP A 349 -15.26 -24.89 13.74
CA TRP A 349 -14.23 -24.38 12.84
C TRP A 349 -14.80 -23.37 11.82
N ILE A 350 -16.10 -23.46 11.47
CA ILE A 350 -16.78 -22.45 10.66
C ILE A 350 -16.85 -21.11 11.42
N ALA A 351 -17.30 -21.14 12.69
CA ALA A 351 -17.41 -19.93 13.51
C ALA A 351 -16.04 -19.26 13.76
N TYR A 352 -15.00 -20.05 14.01
CA TYR A 352 -13.65 -19.54 14.24
C TYR A 352 -13.08 -18.84 12.98
N GLN A 353 -13.27 -19.46 11.82
CA GLN A 353 -12.88 -18.89 10.54
C GLN A 353 -13.67 -17.62 10.23
N PHE A 354 -14.99 -17.63 10.49
CA PHE A 354 -15.83 -16.46 10.26
C PHE A 354 -15.36 -15.28 11.10
N LEU A 355 -15.09 -15.49 12.38
CA LEU A 355 -14.60 -14.43 13.26
C LEU A 355 -13.24 -13.88 12.80
N TYR A 356 -12.32 -14.78 12.45
CA TYR A 356 -11.00 -14.39 11.97
C TYR A 356 -11.08 -13.58 10.67
N GLY A 357 -11.81 -14.07 9.67
CA GLY A 357 -11.98 -13.41 8.39
C GLY A 357 -12.69 -12.05 8.52
N PHE A 358 -13.71 -11.98 9.39
CA PHE A 358 -14.39 -10.73 9.69
C PHE A 358 -13.42 -9.68 10.25
N GLY A 359 -12.58 -10.06 11.21
CA GLY A 359 -11.55 -9.20 11.74
C GLY A 359 -10.59 -8.68 10.66
N LEU A 360 -10.09 -9.57 9.80
CA LEU A 360 -9.20 -9.19 8.69
C LEU A 360 -9.85 -8.16 7.76
N GLY A 361 -11.10 -8.38 7.37
CA GLY A 361 -11.83 -7.48 6.46
C GLY A 361 -11.99 -6.09 7.03
N LEU A 362 -12.12 -5.93 8.35
CA LEU A 362 -12.24 -4.62 8.98
C LEU A 362 -10.99 -3.74 8.80
N GLY A 363 -9.79 -4.32 8.85
CA GLY A 363 -8.56 -3.54 8.97
C GLY A 363 -7.60 -3.60 7.80
N MET A 364 -7.67 -4.62 6.95
CA MET A 364 -6.65 -4.91 5.95
C MET A 364 -6.29 -3.72 5.03
N GLN A 365 -7.28 -2.90 4.66
CA GLN A 365 -7.09 -1.76 3.78
C GLN A 365 -6.86 -0.43 4.50
N GLN A 366 -7.00 -0.40 5.83
CA GLN A 366 -7.00 0.86 6.60
C GLN A 366 -5.61 1.50 6.72
N ALA A 367 -4.53 0.71 6.69
CA ALA A 367 -3.17 1.26 6.64
C ALA A 367 -2.91 2.07 5.36
N GLY A 368 -3.42 1.59 4.21
CA GLY A 368 -3.38 2.33 2.95
C GLY A 368 -4.19 3.63 3.01
N MET A 369 -5.34 3.64 3.72
CA MET A 369 -6.12 4.86 3.97
C MET A 369 -5.36 5.85 4.86
N ALA A 370 -4.66 5.36 5.90
CA ALA A 370 -3.84 6.20 6.75
C ALA A 370 -2.76 6.94 5.93
N ALA A 371 -2.08 6.24 5.02
CA ALA A 371 -1.09 6.86 4.13
C ALA A 371 -1.71 7.93 3.23
N GLN A 372 -2.88 7.66 2.64
CA GLN A 372 -3.60 8.62 1.78
C GLN A 372 -4.14 9.84 2.54
N THR A 373 -4.35 9.71 3.85
CA THR A 373 -4.91 10.76 4.70
C THR A 373 -3.83 11.63 5.33
N CYS A 374 -2.68 11.04 5.71
CA CYS A 374 -1.64 11.73 6.47
C CYS A 374 -0.58 12.39 5.62
N LEU A 375 -0.40 11.96 4.36
CA LEU A 375 0.65 12.44 3.49
C LEU A 375 0.17 13.54 2.54
N ALA A 376 1.08 14.45 2.17
CA ALA A 376 0.88 15.40 1.09
C ALA A 376 0.63 14.67 -0.24
N LYS A 377 -0.14 15.24 -1.17
CA LYS A 377 -0.54 14.61 -2.45
C LYS A 377 0.63 13.95 -3.19
N LYS A 378 1.78 14.61 -3.27
CA LYS A 378 3.01 14.12 -3.92
C LYS A 378 3.61 12.87 -3.28
N ASP A 379 3.40 12.66 -1.98
CA ASP A 379 3.99 11.58 -1.20
C ASP A 379 3.03 10.39 -0.99
N VAL A 380 1.73 10.55 -1.31
CA VAL A 380 0.69 9.52 -1.08
C VAL A 380 1.05 8.20 -1.75
N MET A 381 1.51 8.25 -3.01
CA MET A 381 1.86 7.04 -3.77
C MET A 381 3.01 6.28 -3.13
N ILE A 382 4.03 7.00 -2.66
CA ILE A 382 5.18 6.40 -1.96
C ILE A 382 4.69 5.76 -0.65
N GLY A 383 3.88 6.48 0.14
CA GLY A 383 3.34 5.96 1.39
C GLY A 383 2.49 4.70 1.23
N VAL A 384 1.61 4.67 0.23
CA VAL A 384 0.80 3.47 -0.04
C VAL A 384 1.66 2.31 -0.54
N SER A 385 2.65 2.58 -1.39
CA SER A 385 3.61 1.55 -1.84
C SER A 385 4.40 0.95 -0.68
N LEU A 386 4.78 1.77 0.33
CA LEU A 386 5.43 1.29 1.55
C LEU A 386 4.53 0.34 2.36
N MET A 387 3.22 0.59 2.40
CA MET A 387 2.28 -0.33 3.07
C MET A 387 2.25 -1.71 2.37
N PHE A 388 2.16 -1.74 1.04
CA PHE A 388 2.22 -3.00 0.28
C PHE A 388 3.57 -3.70 0.38
N PHE A 389 4.66 -2.94 0.39
CA PHE A 389 5.99 -3.46 0.58
C PHE A 389 6.12 -4.19 1.93
N MET A 390 5.68 -3.56 3.01
CA MET A 390 5.67 -4.18 4.34
C MET A 390 4.74 -5.39 4.42
N GLN A 391 3.59 -5.34 3.73
CA GLN A 391 2.67 -6.48 3.61
C GLN A 391 3.34 -7.69 2.94
N GLY A 392 4.05 -7.48 1.83
CA GLY A 392 4.76 -8.54 1.12
C GLY A 392 5.85 -9.18 1.95
N ILE A 393 6.68 -8.36 2.62
CA ILE A 393 7.76 -8.84 3.50
C ILE A 393 7.19 -9.60 4.70
N GLY A 394 6.22 -9.02 5.40
CA GLY A 394 5.60 -9.64 6.57
C GLY A 394 4.98 -10.99 6.22
N GLY A 395 4.19 -11.06 5.14
CA GLY A 395 3.62 -12.32 4.67
C GLY A 395 4.69 -13.38 4.38
N SER A 396 5.74 -13.03 3.66
CA SER A 396 6.81 -13.97 3.29
C SER A 396 7.61 -14.47 4.50
N ILE A 397 7.98 -13.57 5.41
CA ILE A 397 8.75 -13.93 6.62
C ILE A 397 7.92 -14.86 7.51
N PHE A 398 6.67 -14.49 7.81
CA PHE A 398 5.87 -15.26 8.77
C PHE A 398 5.40 -16.61 8.20
N VAL A 399 5.22 -16.76 6.88
CA VAL A 399 5.03 -18.10 6.29
C VAL A 399 6.27 -18.97 6.47
N SER A 400 7.46 -18.41 6.25
CA SER A 400 8.72 -19.15 6.44
C SER A 400 8.93 -19.53 7.91
N VAL A 401 8.66 -18.61 8.85
CA VAL A 401 8.68 -18.90 10.29
C VAL A 401 7.65 -19.99 10.63
N GLY A 402 6.44 -19.89 10.10
CA GLY A 402 5.38 -20.90 10.27
C GLY A 402 5.80 -22.28 9.77
N GLN A 403 6.44 -22.36 8.61
CA GLN A 403 6.95 -23.61 8.05
C GLN A 403 8.02 -24.24 8.95
N THR A 404 8.94 -23.43 9.45
CA THR A 404 9.98 -23.88 10.37
C THR A 404 9.39 -24.40 11.69
N VAL A 405 8.47 -23.63 12.30
CA VAL A 405 7.77 -24.02 13.53
C VAL A 405 7.00 -25.34 13.30
N PHE A 406 6.29 -25.45 12.18
CA PHE A 406 5.57 -26.66 11.80
C PHE A 406 6.50 -27.87 11.74
N THR A 407 7.57 -27.77 10.95
CA THR A 407 8.51 -28.88 10.74
C THR A 407 9.14 -29.35 12.04
N GLN A 408 9.66 -28.41 12.85
CA GLN A 408 10.33 -28.76 14.12
C GLN A 408 9.35 -29.29 15.18
N SER A 409 8.18 -28.65 15.30
CA SER A 409 7.16 -29.10 16.23
C SER A 409 6.66 -30.49 15.86
N LEU A 410 6.44 -30.77 14.57
CA LEU A 410 6.00 -32.09 14.09
C LEU A 410 7.05 -33.16 14.36
N ILE A 411 8.33 -32.92 14.04
CA ILE A 411 9.43 -33.85 14.34
C ILE A 411 9.49 -34.13 15.85
N SER A 412 9.48 -33.09 16.69
CA SER A 412 9.56 -33.21 18.15
C SER A 412 8.36 -33.97 18.76
N LYS A 413 7.18 -33.81 18.18
CA LYS A 413 5.97 -34.51 18.67
C LYS A 413 5.91 -35.95 18.19
N LEU A 414 6.31 -36.22 16.94
CA LEU A 414 6.38 -37.57 16.39
C LEU A 414 7.46 -38.42 17.07
N SER A 415 8.60 -37.84 17.43
CA SER A 415 9.67 -38.56 18.16
C SER A 415 9.25 -39.02 19.58
N LYS A 416 8.18 -38.45 20.13
CA LYS A 416 7.61 -38.85 21.42
C LYS A 416 6.56 -39.96 21.31
N VAL A 417 6.14 -40.30 20.11
CA VAL A 417 5.22 -41.41 19.87
C VAL A 417 6.05 -42.66 19.75
N ALA A 418 5.96 -43.54 20.74
CA ALA A 418 6.69 -44.80 20.78
C ALA A 418 6.31 -45.69 19.59
N ASP A 419 7.29 -46.42 19.05
CA ASP A 419 7.14 -47.50 18.04
C ASP A 419 6.50 -47.13 16.69
N ILE A 420 6.58 -45.86 16.26
CA ILE A 420 6.22 -45.57 14.88
C ILE A 420 7.24 -46.19 13.94
N SER A 421 6.80 -47.15 13.11
CA SER A 421 7.62 -47.83 12.11
C SER A 421 8.12 -46.92 10.97
N VAL A 422 7.55 -45.67 10.85
CA VAL A 422 7.90 -44.69 9.83
C VAL A 422 8.74 -43.56 10.46
N PRO A 423 9.93 -43.28 9.95
CA PRO A 423 10.76 -42.19 10.45
C PRO A 423 10.04 -40.83 10.38
N PRO A 424 10.09 -39.98 11.43
CA PRO A 424 9.46 -38.68 11.45
C PRO A 424 9.81 -37.79 10.24
N ALA A 425 11.05 -37.89 9.74
CA ALA A 425 11.52 -37.14 8.60
C ALA A 425 10.77 -37.48 7.28
N ILE A 426 10.29 -38.73 7.13
CA ILE A 426 9.48 -39.14 5.99
C ILE A 426 8.09 -38.52 6.10
N ILE A 427 7.45 -38.57 7.29
CA ILE A 427 6.12 -38.00 7.54
C ILE A 427 6.11 -36.49 7.25
N VAL A 428 7.16 -35.78 7.64
CA VAL A 428 7.29 -34.32 7.41
C VAL A 428 7.42 -33.98 5.92
N LYS A 429 8.14 -34.81 5.15
CA LYS A 429 8.32 -34.63 3.70
C LYS A 429 7.11 -35.07 2.87
N THR A 430 6.23 -35.85 3.47
CA THR A 430 5.03 -36.35 2.80
C THR A 430 3.95 -35.26 2.76
N GLY A 431 3.30 -35.09 1.61
CA GLY A 431 2.18 -34.19 1.47
C GLY A 431 1.03 -34.54 2.42
N ALA A 432 0.28 -33.55 2.89
CA ALA A 432 -0.82 -33.72 3.84
C ALA A 432 -1.89 -34.73 3.37
N THR A 433 -2.14 -34.80 2.07
CA THR A 433 -3.08 -35.75 1.43
C THR A 433 -2.58 -37.19 1.39
N GLU A 434 -1.26 -37.39 1.35
CA GLU A 434 -0.62 -38.71 1.24
C GLU A 434 -0.36 -39.35 2.62
N LEU A 435 -0.56 -38.62 3.70
CA LEU A 435 -0.27 -39.06 5.06
C LEU A 435 -0.96 -40.40 5.39
N ARG A 436 -2.20 -40.56 4.94
CA ARG A 436 -3.02 -41.76 5.20
C ARG A 436 -2.56 -43.01 4.43
N ASN A 437 -1.77 -42.83 3.38
CA ASN A 437 -1.21 -43.93 2.57
C ASN A 437 0.08 -44.49 3.16
N ILE A 438 0.81 -43.68 3.96
CA ILE A 438 2.13 -44.02 4.47
C ILE A 438 2.09 -44.51 5.92
N VAL A 439 1.19 -43.93 6.72
CA VAL A 439 1.08 -44.27 8.14
C VAL A 439 0.18 -45.49 8.35
N PRO A 440 0.66 -46.53 9.04
CA PRO A 440 -0.19 -47.69 9.36
C PRO A 440 -1.43 -47.29 10.20
N PRO A 441 -2.59 -47.93 9.98
CA PRO A 441 -3.85 -47.56 10.64
C PRO A 441 -3.75 -47.52 12.17
N GLN A 442 -2.97 -48.39 12.78
CA GLN A 442 -2.79 -48.50 14.23
C GLN A 442 -2.12 -47.24 14.84
N TYR A 443 -1.29 -46.53 14.10
CA TYR A 443 -0.60 -45.30 14.56
C TYR A 443 -1.27 -44.02 14.06
N MET A 444 -2.24 -44.14 13.15
CA MET A 444 -2.87 -42.98 12.49
C MET A 444 -3.40 -41.96 13.47
N HIS A 445 -4.15 -42.39 14.49
CA HIS A 445 -4.74 -41.46 15.47
C HIS A 445 -3.66 -40.66 16.25
N LEU A 446 -2.56 -41.31 16.64
CA LEU A 446 -1.47 -40.67 17.37
C LEU A 446 -0.73 -39.67 16.46
N VAL A 447 -0.50 -40.03 15.19
CA VAL A 447 0.10 -39.15 14.20
C VAL A 447 -0.78 -37.92 13.93
N LEU A 448 -2.10 -38.10 13.82
CA LEU A 448 -3.04 -36.97 13.65
C LEU A 448 -3.06 -36.04 14.86
N ILE A 449 -2.95 -36.55 16.08
CA ILE A 449 -2.81 -35.72 17.29
C ILE A 449 -1.51 -34.92 17.26
N ALA A 450 -0.38 -35.56 16.92
CA ALA A 450 0.91 -34.87 16.80
C ALA A 450 0.90 -33.80 15.71
N TYR A 451 0.31 -34.12 14.56
CA TYR A 451 0.18 -33.20 13.43
C TYR A 451 -0.73 -32.01 13.77
N ASN A 452 -1.89 -32.25 14.41
CA ASN A 452 -2.78 -31.19 14.87
C ASN A 452 -2.09 -30.28 15.89
N ALA A 453 -1.34 -30.85 16.83
CA ALA A 453 -0.62 -30.07 17.82
C ALA A 453 0.52 -29.25 17.19
N ALA A 454 1.19 -29.75 16.12
CA ALA A 454 2.17 -28.97 15.38
C ALA A 454 1.53 -27.80 14.64
N LEU A 455 0.37 -27.99 14.00
CA LEU A 455 -0.38 -26.91 13.35
C LEU A 455 -0.90 -25.89 14.35
N SER A 456 -1.31 -26.33 15.55
CA SER A 456 -1.69 -25.40 16.63
C SER A 456 -0.52 -24.50 17.03
N ASP A 457 0.72 -25.01 17.07
CA ASP A 457 1.90 -24.19 17.36
C ASP A 457 2.18 -23.15 16.26
N VAL A 458 1.92 -23.50 14.99
CA VAL A 458 1.97 -22.53 13.88
C VAL A 458 0.90 -21.45 14.04
N PHE A 459 -0.32 -21.81 14.40
CA PHE A 459 -1.39 -20.81 14.61
C PHE A 459 -1.06 -19.85 15.76
N LYS A 460 -0.29 -20.28 16.78
CA LYS A 460 0.22 -19.38 17.82
C LYS A 460 1.12 -18.28 17.27
N VAL A 461 1.90 -18.55 16.21
CA VAL A 461 2.65 -17.50 15.49
C VAL A 461 1.68 -16.47 14.90
N GLY A 462 0.58 -16.95 14.29
CA GLY A 462 -0.48 -16.06 13.81
C GLY A 462 -1.12 -15.22 14.93
N VAL A 463 -1.32 -15.79 16.13
CA VAL A 463 -1.81 -15.05 17.32
C VAL A 463 -0.82 -13.95 17.70
N ALA A 464 0.48 -14.28 17.79
CA ALA A 464 1.51 -13.30 18.15
C ALA A 464 1.51 -12.11 17.20
N CYS A 465 1.43 -12.35 15.88
CA CYS A 465 1.31 -11.30 14.87
C CYS A 465 0.02 -10.48 15.04
N ALA A 466 -1.11 -11.12 15.28
CA ALA A 466 -2.39 -10.46 15.44
C ALA A 466 -2.40 -9.53 16.68
N VAL A 467 -1.92 -10.02 17.82
CA VAL A 467 -1.80 -9.25 19.06
C VAL A 467 -0.82 -8.07 18.88
N ALA A 468 0.30 -8.30 18.20
CA ALA A 468 1.25 -7.24 17.88
C ALA A 468 0.60 -6.11 17.06
N GLY A 469 -0.39 -6.41 16.22
CA GLY A 469 -1.17 -5.41 15.48
C GLY A 469 -1.93 -4.41 16.36
N ILE A 470 -2.26 -4.77 17.60
CA ILE A 470 -2.93 -3.85 18.56
C ILE A 470 -2.03 -2.64 18.85
N ILE A 471 -0.72 -2.85 18.96
CA ILE A 471 0.25 -1.77 19.19
C ILE A 471 0.17 -0.73 18.08
N ALA A 472 0.05 -1.18 16.81
CA ALA A 472 -0.10 -0.28 15.67
C ALA A 472 -1.34 0.61 15.80
N GLY A 473 -2.48 0.02 16.17
CA GLY A 473 -3.73 0.75 16.36
C GLY A 473 -3.65 1.79 17.48
N LEU A 474 -2.99 1.46 18.60
CA LEU A 474 -2.83 2.36 19.73
C LEU A 474 -1.83 3.50 19.48
N THR A 475 -0.83 3.27 18.63
CA THR A 475 0.17 4.28 18.28
C THR A 475 -0.26 5.18 17.12
N MET A 476 -1.27 4.81 16.34
CA MET A 476 -1.75 5.58 15.20
C MET A 476 -2.55 6.82 15.62
N GLU A 477 -2.39 7.92 14.88
CA GLU A 477 -3.13 9.15 15.13
C GLU A 477 -4.59 9.04 14.67
N TRP A 478 -5.48 9.69 15.42
CA TRP A 478 -6.91 9.77 15.09
C TRP A 478 -7.17 10.92 14.11
N LYS A 479 -6.84 10.73 12.83
CA LYS A 479 -7.12 11.71 11.78
C LYS A 479 -8.39 11.32 11.02
N SER A 480 -9.20 12.33 10.69
CA SER A 480 -10.45 12.13 9.93
C SER A 480 -10.28 12.54 8.48
N VAL A 481 -10.58 11.61 7.57
CA VAL A 481 -10.64 11.86 6.11
C VAL A 481 -11.63 12.98 5.77
N LYS A 482 -12.72 13.11 6.54
CA LYS A 482 -13.73 14.16 6.34
C LYS A 482 -13.25 15.53 6.80
N ALA A 483 -12.65 15.61 7.98
CA ALA A 483 -12.13 16.86 8.51
C ALA A 483 -11.06 17.47 7.59
N LEU A 484 -10.18 16.63 7.03
CA LEU A 484 -9.19 17.08 6.05
C LEU A 484 -9.83 17.61 4.76
N LYS A 485 -10.94 16.99 4.31
CA LYS A 485 -11.70 17.51 3.17
C LYS A 485 -12.30 18.88 3.48
N GLU A 486 -12.95 19.02 4.63
CA GLU A 486 -13.54 20.29 5.06
C GLU A 486 -12.48 21.39 5.20
N GLU A 487 -11.31 21.05 5.75
CA GLU A 487 -10.18 21.97 5.85
C GLU A 487 -9.65 22.38 4.46
N SER A 488 -9.49 21.41 3.54
CA SER A 488 -9.04 21.70 2.17
C SER A 488 -10.04 22.61 1.42
N MET A 489 -11.34 22.30 1.53
CA MET A 489 -12.40 23.13 0.92
C MET A 489 -12.44 24.54 1.53
N ARG A 490 -12.22 24.68 2.84
CA ARG A 490 -12.15 25.98 3.51
C ARG A 490 -10.95 26.79 3.03
N LYS A 491 -9.77 26.17 2.93
CA LYS A 491 -8.57 26.84 2.39
C LYS A 491 -8.75 27.26 0.93
N GLU A 492 -9.40 26.42 0.14
CA GLU A 492 -9.69 26.71 -1.27
C GLU A 492 -10.70 27.87 -1.41
N ALA A 493 -11.77 27.87 -0.60
CA ALA A 493 -12.74 28.97 -0.56
C ALA A 493 -12.09 30.29 -0.10
N GLU A 494 -11.20 30.23 0.89
CA GLU A 494 -10.44 31.39 1.36
C GLU A 494 -9.48 31.93 0.28
N LYS A 495 -8.81 31.02 -0.45
CA LYS A 495 -7.93 31.38 -1.55
C LYS A 495 -8.69 32.03 -2.72
N LYS A 496 -9.85 31.47 -3.10
CA LYS A 496 -10.75 32.07 -4.11
C LYS A 496 -11.19 33.48 -3.69
N ARG A 497 -11.60 33.65 -2.44
CA ARG A 497 -11.98 34.95 -1.92
C ARG A 497 -10.82 35.97 -1.98
N ARG A 498 -9.62 35.58 -1.61
CA ARG A 498 -8.45 36.44 -1.69
C ARG A 498 -8.07 36.78 -3.15
N ALA A 499 -8.26 35.84 -4.08
CA ALA A 499 -8.04 36.09 -5.50
C ALA A 499 -9.07 37.07 -6.06
N GLU A 500 -10.35 36.93 -5.73
CA GLU A 500 -11.41 37.87 -6.10
C GLU A 500 -11.18 39.28 -5.51
N GLU A 501 -10.75 39.36 -4.24
CA GLU A 501 -10.39 40.63 -3.58
C GLU A 501 -9.21 41.33 -4.29
N ARG A 502 -8.17 40.53 -4.73
CA ARG A 502 -7.03 41.06 -5.51
C ARG A 502 -7.45 41.53 -6.91
N GLN A 503 -8.31 40.78 -7.59
CA GLN A 503 -8.79 41.13 -8.91
C GLN A 503 -9.63 42.41 -8.88
N ASN A 504 -10.55 42.54 -7.93
CA ASN A 504 -11.32 43.76 -7.71
C ASN A 504 -10.45 44.98 -7.35
N ALA A 505 -9.36 44.77 -6.57
CA ALA A 505 -8.42 45.84 -6.24
C ALA A 505 -7.61 46.31 -7.48
N ASN A 506 -7.23 45.36 -8.37
CA ASN A 506 -6.55 45.69 -9.61
C ASN A 506 -7.47 46.41 -10.61
N ASP A 507 -8.72 45.98 -10.73
CA ASP A 507 -9.73 46.63 -11.60
C ASP A 507 -10.01 48.08 -11.12
N LEU A 508 -10.14 48.32 -9.80
CA LEU A 508 -10.27 49.66 -9.22
C LEU A 508 -9.01 50.53 -9.44
N GLY A 509 -7.81 49.90 -9.42
CA GLY A 509 -6.54 50.57 -9.71
C GLY A 509 -6.42 51.01 -11.18
N THR A 510 -6.90 50.19 -12.10
CA THR A 510 -6.88 50.48 -13.56
C THR A 510 -7.88 51.57 -13.93
N ASP A 511 -9.05 51.59 -13.32
CA ASP A 511 -10.06 52.66 -13.53
C ASP A 511 -9.57 54.00 -13.00
N ALA A 512 -8.88 54.05 -11.85
CA ALA A 512 -8.29 55.25 -11.30
C ALA A 512 -7.11 55.78 -12.12
N GLU A 513 -6.36 54.93 -12.80
CA GLU A 513 -5.28 55.32 -13.72
C GLU A 513 -5.84 55.81 -15.05
N THR A 514 -6.95 55.23 -15.54
CA THR A 514 -7.66 55.66 -16.76
C THR A 514 -8.31 57.03 -16.55
N GLU A 515 -8.91 57.34 -15.39
CA GLU A 515 -9.45 58.67 -15.07
C GLU A 515 -8.36 59.73 -14.95
N ARG A 516 -7.17 59.37 -14.43
CA ARG A 516 -6.05 60.33 -14.38
C ARG A 516 -5.48 60.68 -15.76
N THR A 517 -5.54 59.75 -16.72
CA THR A 517 -5.02 59.98 -18.09
C THR A 517 -5.97 60.82 -18.92
N VAL A 518 -7.27 60.88 -18.64
CA VAL A 518 -8.28 61.66 -19.34
C VAL A 518 -8.27 63.16 -18.93
N VAL A 519 -7.74 63.52 -17.75
CA VAL A 519 -7.78 64.90 -17.22
C VAL A 519 -6.56 65.77 -17.69
N VAL A 520 -5.58 65.20 -18.42
CA VAL A 520 -4.35 65.94 -18.84
C VAL A 520 -4.30 66.20 -20.36
N THR A 521 -5.40 66.51 -21.03
CA THR A 521 -5.38 67.08 -22.38
C THR A 521 -5.66 68.59 -22.28
N PRO A 522 -4.70 69.50 -22.52
CA PRO A 522 -4.93 70.92 -22.54
C PRO A 522 -5.77 71.32 -23.78
N PRO A 523 -6.66 72.34 -23.69
CA PRO A 523 -7.50 72.73 -24.81
C PRO A 523 -6.63 73.30 -25.94
N GLN A 524 -6.74 72.75 -27.15
CA GLN A 524 -6.17 73.31 -28.36
C GLN A 524 -6.80 74.67 -28.68
N THR A 525 -6.00 75.72 -28.63
CA THR A 525 -6.31 77.08 -29.10
C THR A 525 -6.68 77.05 -30.59
N ALA A 526 -7.88 77.51 -30.90
CA ALA A 526 -8.35 77.79 -32.26
C ALA A 526 -7.56 78.92 -32.90
N VAL A 527 -6.81 78.62 -33.92
CA VAL A 527 -6.24 79.63 -34.84
C VAL A 527 -7.17 79.74 -36.03
N ALA A 528 -7.78 80.95 -36.13
CA ALA A 528 -8.57 81.37 -37.29
C ALA A 528 -7.71 81.36 -38.55
N LYS A 529 -8.17 80.77 -39.63
CA LYS A 529 -7.69 80.97 -40.98
C LYS A 529 -8.77 81.67 -41.81
N GLU A 530 -8.38 82.88 -42.25
CA GLU A 530 -9.08 83.75 -43.16
C GLU A 530 -9.32 83.14 -44.54
N ASN A 531 -10.40 83.63 -45.12
CA ASN A 531 -10.90 83.42 -46.48
C ASN A 531 -9.84 83.48 -47.60
N ASN A 532 -9.97 82.64 -48.59
CA ASN A 532 -9.80 83.04 -49.98
C ASN A 532 -10.66 82.11 -50.89
N LEU A 533 -11.57 82.79 -51.65
CA LEU A 533 -12.40 82.25 -52.71
C LEU A 533 -11.51 82.06 -53.97
N PRO A 534 -11.80 81.04 -54.77
CA PRO A 534 -11.28 80.96 -56.13
C PRO A 534 -12.21 81.56 -57.17
N VAL A 535 -11.63 82.36 -58.02
CA VAL A 535 -12.17 82.88 -59.30
C VAL A 535 -12.24 81.73 -60.32
N LYS A 536 -13.33 81.69 -61.09
CA LYS A 536 -13.55 80.88 -62.30
C LYS A 536 -12.58 81.26 -63.38
N GLU A 537 -12.20 80.27 -64.14
CA GLU A 537 -12.27 80.32 -65.64
C GLU A 537 -11.70 79.03 -66.25
N GLY A 538 -12.49 78.53 -67.31
CA GLY A 538 -12.02 77.65 -68.32
C GLY A 538 -12.62 76.30 -68.37
#